data_eed47cbd54fb577d61cf1c4ed4c88fa7
#
_entry.id   eed47cbd54fb577d61cf1c4ed4c88fa7
#
_cell.length_a   1.000
_cell.length_b   1.000
_cell.length_c   1.000
_cell.angle_alpha   90.00
_cell.angle_beta   90.00
_cell.angle_gamma   90.00
#
_symmetry.space_group_name_H-M   'P 1'
#
loop_
_entity.id
_entity.type
_entity.pdbx_description
1 polymer ?
#
loop_
_entity_poly.entity_id
_entity_poly.type
_entity_poly.pdbx_seq_one_letter_code
_entity_poly.pdbx_strand_id
1 'polypeptide(L)'
;MRTLHFFFQRYIDTNSQKAMTSNVAKQSDHALSILNIHYGFLNSIADKMGDSSDILSDENMELLVSLAANTDFERTALIEADGTAYYDNGAIKNVAQRKYFLEAMKGQATLSDPLDSSIDQETRVILCVPVRCNDRIIGALGGSYNVTALSQMLFNDIFDDAGYSLIVTKEGEIIAYDGEPSYHKITYGDDFFDINKDRTLLSKNSIVNVKKDFSAGNDGLIKIRTDSNKKSDQYIAYTRLGMNNWMICYVIPVSDAQNSYSFIKS
;
A
#
# COMPACT_ATOMS: atom_id res chain seq x y z
N MET A 1 3.80 47.31 -0.92
CA MET A 1 4.67 46.18 -1.36
C MET A 1 4.62 44.97 -0.43
N ARG A 2 4.79 45.09 0.90
CA ARG A 2 4.73 43.94 1.84
C ARG A 2 3.39 43.20 1.85
N THR A 3 2.26 43.89 1.75
CA THR A 3 0.91 43.32 1.78
C THR A 3 0.63 42.46 0.52
N LEU A 4 1.03 42.94 -0.65
CA LEU A 4 0.87 42.20 -1.93
C LEU A 4 1.72 40.92 -1.94
N HIS A 5 2.95 40.98 -1.42
CA HIS A 5 3.83 39.82 -1.30
C HIS A 5 3.23 38.78 -0.34
N PHE A 6 2.62 39.20 0.78
CA PHE A 6 1.95 38.32 1.72
C PHE A 6 0.75 37.57 1.08
N PHE A 7 -0.10 38.31 0.35
CA PHE A 7 -1.23 37.69 -0.37
C PHE A 7 -0.77 36.70 -1.45
N PHE A 8 0.29 37.02 -2.16
CA PHE A 8 0.86 36.17 -3.20
C PHE A 8 1.44 34.87 -2.61
N GLN A 9 2.20 34.95 -1.52
CA GLN A 9 2.72 33.76 -0.82
C GLN A 9 1.59 32.89 -0.29
N ARG A 10 0.56 33.48 0.30
CA ARG A 10 -0.59 32.73 0.78
C ARG A 10 -1.37 32.04 -0.35
N TYR A 11 -1.47 32.68 -1.50
CA TYR A 11 -2.09 32.13 -2.69
C TYR A 11 -1.32 30.91 -3.21
N ILE A 12 0.01 31.03 -3.34
CA ILE A 12 0.88 29.91 -3.76
C ILE A 12 0.76 28.76 -2.76
N ASP A 13 0.86 29.02 -1.47
CA ASP A 13 0.77 28.00 -0.42
C ASP A 13 -0.57 27.25 -0.48
N THR A 14 -1.68 27.97 -0.64
CA THR A 14 -3.02 27.37 -0.77
C THR A 14 -3.14 26.49 -2.02
N ASN A 15 -2.61 26.92 -3.16
CA ASN A 15 -2.66 26.13 -4.40
C ASN A 15 -1.75 24.90 -4.32
N SER A 16 -0.57 25.04 -3.74
CA SER A 16 0.33 23.91 -3.49
C SER A 16 -0.35 22.86 -2.60
N GLN A 17 -1.01 23.27 -1.52
CA GLN A 17 -1.74 22.37 -0.64
C GLN A 17 -2.86 21.61 -1.37
N LYS A 18 -3.68 22.31 -2.16
CA LYS A 18 -4.75 21.69 -2.96
C LYS A 18 -4.21 20.64 -3.92
N ALA A 19 -3.10 20.95 -4.55
CA ALA A 19 -2.51 20.04 -5.50
C ALA A 19 -1.87 18.83 -4.82
N MET A 20 -1.25 19.00 -3.67
CA MET A 20 -0.76 17.89 -2.86
C MET A 20 -1.90 16.93 -2.48
N THR A 21 -3.01 17.46 -2.01
CA THR A 21 -4.21 16.65 -1.69
C THR A 21 -4.76 15.95 -2.93
N SER A 22 -4.80 16.63 -4.07
CA SER A 22 -5.23 16.03 -5.33
C SER A 22 -4.26 14.95 -5.83
N ASN A 23 -2.95 15.15 -5.63
CA ASN A 23 -1.93 14.20 -6.05
C ASN A 23 -2.01 12.91 -5.24
N VAL A 24 -2.04 13.00 -3.91
CA VAL A 24 -2.13 11.81 -3.05
C VAL A 24 -3.43 11.02 -3.31
N ALA A 25 -4.54 11.70 -3.63
CA ALA A 25 -5.78 11.03 -4.01
C ALA A 25 -5.63 10.25 -5.33
N LYS A 26 -5.00 10.85 -6.35
CA LYS A 26 -4.73 10.16 -7.62
C LYS A 26 -3.81 8.95 -7.44
N GLN A 27 -2.81 9.06 -6.59
CA GLN A 27 -1.93 7.94 -6.25
C GLN A 27 -2.69 6.81 -5.57
N SER A 28 -3.61 7.15 -4.65
CA SER A 28 -4.48 6.18 -4.01
C SER A 28 -5.38 5.46 -5.02
N ASP A 29 -6.01 6.20 -5.92
CA ASP A 29 -6.86 5.62 -6.97
C ASP A 29 -6.07 4.70 -7.90
N HIS A 30 -4.83 5.10 -8.25
CA HIS A 30 -3.95 4.29 -9.07
C HIS A 30 -3.54 2.99 -8.37
N ALA A 31 -3.03 3.07 -7.15
CA ALA A 31 -2.64 1.90 -6.36
C ALA A 31 -3.82 0.94 -6.14
N LEU A 32 -5.01 1.48 -5.84
CA LEU A 32 -6.22 0.68 -5.72
C LEU A 32 -6.62 0.02 -7.05
N SER A 33 -6.44 0.72 -8.18
CA SER A 33 -6.72 0.16 -9.51
C SER A 33 -5.80 -1.01 -9.83
N ILE A 34 -4.50 -0.89 -9.53
CA ILE A 34 -3.53 -1.98 -9.70
C ILE A 34 -3.91 -3.19 -8.83
N LEU A 35 -4.20 -2.98 -7.54
CA LEU A 35 -4.63 -4.05 -6.66
C LEU A 35 -5.88 -4.76 -7.19
N ASN A 36 -6.86 -4.02 -7.71
CA ASN A 36 -8.07 -4.59 -8.30
C ASN A 36 -7.79 -5.41 -9.56
N ILE A 37 -6.81 -5.03 -10.38
CA ILE A 37 -6.36 -5.83 -11.54
C ILE A 37 -5.78 -7.16 -11.06
N HIS A 38 -4.91 -7.15 -10.06
CA HIS A 38 -4.33 -8.38 -9.50
C HIS A 38 -5.38 -9.28 -8.84
N TYR A 39 -6.35 -8.70 -8.14
CA TYR A 39 -7.50 -9.46 -7.63
C TYR A 39 -8.33 -10.08 -8.74
N GLY A 40 -8.66 -9.31 -9.77
CA GLY A 40 -9.43 -9.80 -10.92
C GLY A 40 -8.73 -10.96 -11.61
N PHE A 41 -7.41 -10.88 -11.79
CA PHE A 41 -6.61 -11.94 -12.35
C PHE A 41 -6.62 -13.19 -11.44
N LEU A 42 -6.36 -13.03 -10.15
CA LEU A 42 -6.35 -14.15 -9.20
C LEU A 42 -7.72 -14.83 -9.09
N ASN A 43 -8.80 -14.04 -9.08
CA ASN A 43 -10.17 -14.57 -9.12
C ASN A 43 -10.44 -15.40 -10.38
N SER A 44 -9.99 -14.93 -11.55
CA SER A 44 -10.18 -15.67 -12.81
C SER A 44 -9.50 -17.03 -12.79
N ILE A 45 -8.33 -17.12 -12.16
CA ILE A 45 -7.64 -18.40 -11.97
C ILE A 45 -8.37 -19.27 -10.92
N ALA A 46 -8.84 -18.67 -9.82
CA ALA A 46 -9.60 -19.38 -8.80
C ALA A 46 -10.94 -19.93 -9.33
N ASP A 47 -11.61 -19.20 -10.21
CA ASP A 47 -12.83 -19.66 -10.89
C ASP A 47 -12.53 -20.87 -11.77
N LYS A 48 -11.43 -20.84 -12.53
CA LYS A 48 -10.99 -21.99 -13.33
C LYS A 48 -10.65 -23.21 -12.47
N MET A 49 -9.97 -23.01 -11.34
CA MET A 49 -9.66 -24.08 -10.39
C MET A 49 -10.92 -24.68 -9.77
N GLY A 50 -11.98 -23.90 -9.67
CA GLY A 50 -13.29 -24.35 -9.18
C GLY A 50 -14.10 -25.23 -10.14
N ASP A 51 -13.64 -25.43 -11.37
CA ASP A 51 -14.24 -26.39 -12.31
C ASP A 51 -14.11 -27.84 -11.78
N SER A 52 -13.11 -28.11 -10.95
CA SER A 52 -12.93 -29.37 -10.23
C SER A 52 -13.43 -29.28 -8.79
N SER A 53 -14.12 -30.33 -8.31
CA SER A 53 -14.46 -30.45 -6.89
C SER A 53 -13.25 -30.84 -6.02
N ASP A 54 -12.19 -31.38 -6.62
CA ASP A 54 -10.90 -31.62 -5.98
C ASP A 54 -9.99 -30.42 -6.22
N ILE A 55 -9.81 -29.61 -5.18
CA ILE A 55 -8.97 -28.40 -5.24
C ILE A 55 -7.51 -28.74 -5.54
N LEU A 56 -7.04 -29.94 -5.19
CA LEU A 56 -5.67 -30.40 -5.38
C LEU A 56 -5.51 -31.28 -6.62
N SER A 57 -6.47 -31.25 -7.55
CA SER A 57 -6.33 -31.97 -8.81
C SER A 57 -5.01 -31.63 -9.52
N ASP A 58 -4.48 -32.56 -10.33
CA ASP A 58 -3.24 -32.36 -11.07
C ASP A 58 -3.30 -31.09 -11.94
N GLU A 59 -4.46 -30.83 -12.58
CA GLU A 59 -4.69 -29.61 -13.38
C GLU A 59 -4.56 -28.33 -12.52
N ASN A 60 -5.12 -28.32 -11.32
CA ASN A 60 -5.03 -27.17 -10.42
C ASN A 60 -3.62 -26.95 -9.89
N MET A 61 -2.89 -28.02 -9.62
CA MET A 61 -1.48 -27.92 -9.21
C MET A 61 -0.58 -27.44 -10.35
N GLU A 62 -0.83 -27.84 -11.59
CA GLU A 62 -0.14 -27.30 -12.77
C GLU A 62 -0.44 -25.80 -12.96
N LEU A 63 -1.71 -25.40 -12.79
CA LEU A 63 -2.10 -23.98 -12.82
C LEU A 63 -1.41 -23.16 -11.72
N LEU A 64 -1.28 -23.72 -10.51
CA LEU A 64 -0.60 -23.05 -9.39
C LEU A 64 0.87 -22.77 -9.72
N VAL A 65 1.61 -23.77 -10.23
CA VAL A 65 3.02 -23.63 -10.63
C VAL A 65 3.15 -22.64 -11.80
N SER A 66 2.24 -22.73 -12.77
CA SER A 66 2.21 -21.79 -13.91
C SER A 66 1.93 -20.36 -13.46
N LEU A 67 1.04 -20.15 -12.48
CA LEU A 67 0.76 -18.85 -11.91
C LEU A 67 2.01 -18.22 -11.28
N ALA A 68 2.75 -18.97 -10.46
CA ALA A 68 4.00 -18.49 -9.87
C ALA A 68 5.07 -18.16 -10.92
N ALA A 69 5.18 -19.00 -11.98
CA ALA A 69 6.20 -18.83 -13.02
C ALA A 69 5.93 -17.65 -13.98
N ASN A 70 4.68 -17.22 -14.14
CA ASN A 70 4.26 -16.22 -15.14
C ASN A 70 3.71 -14.92 -14.54
N THR A 71 3.91 -14.72 -13.26
CA THR A 71 3.46 -13.48 -12.56
C THR A 71 4.57 -13.00 -11.63
N ASP A 72 4.37 -11.79 -11.09
CA ASP A 72 5.24 -11.19 -10.08
C ASP A 72 4.97 -11.70 -8.65
N PHE A 73 4.10 -12.70 -8.48
CA PHE A 73 3.95 -13.36 -7.19
C PHE A 73 5.22 -14.11 -6.82
N GLU A 74 5.77 -13.83 -5.67
CA GLU A 74 6.95 -14.53 -5.17
C GLU A 74 6.64 -15.96 -4.78
N ARG A 75 5.43 -16.19 -4.27
CA ARG A 75 4.86 -17.51 -3.98
C ARG A 75 3.37 -17.51 -4.25
N THR A 76 2.90 -18.68 -4.68
CA THR A 76 1.47 -18.97 -4.78
C THR A 76 1.13 -20.21 -3.95
N ALA A 77 -0.10 -20.30 -3.50
CA ALA A 77 -0.57 -21.43 -2.71
C ALA A 77 -2.04 -21.75 -2.98
N LEU A 78 -2.36 -23.04 -3.11
CA LEU A 78 -3.70 -23.59 -2.95
C LEU A 78 -3.92 -23.98 -1.50
N ILE A 79 -5.06 -23.60 -0.93
CA ILE A 79 -5.34 -23.80 0.47
C ILE A 79 -6.66 -24.58 0.59
N GLU A 80 -6.61 -25.79 1.15
CA GLU A 80 -7.80 -26.56 1.44
C GLU A 80 -8.68 -25.92 2.52
N ALA A 81 -9.93 -26.35 2.62
CA ALA A 81 -10.89 -25.80 3.56
C ALA A 81 -10.49 -25.94 5.05
N ASP A 82 -9.60 -26.86 5.36
CA ASP A 82 -9.04 -27.05 6.72
C ASP A 82 -7.85 -26.10 7.02
N GLY A 83 -7.41 -25.33 6.03
CA GLY A 83 -6.28 -24.42 6.12
C GLY A 83 -4.92 -25.03 5.79
N THR A 84 -4.89 -26.24 5.24
CA THR A 84 -3.65 -26.82 4.72
C THR A 84 -3.30 -26.16 3.39
N ALA A 85 -2.17 -25.48 3.33
CA ALA A 85 -1.69 -24.73 2.16
C ALA A 85 -0.59 -25.52 1.44
N TYR A 86 -0.78 -25.71 0.14
CA TYR A 86 0.17 -26.35 -0.79
C TYR A 86 0.76 -25.28 -1.69
N TYR A 87 2.06 -25.08 -1.59
CA TYR A 87 2.77 -24.01 -2.28
C TYR A 87 3.37 -24.48 -3.62
N ASP A 88 3.57 -23.53 -4.53
CA ASP A 88 4.19 -23.72 -5.84
C ASP A 88 5.56 -24.42 -5.79
N ASN A 89 6.29 -24.27 -4.69
CA ASN A 89 7.61 -24.89 -4.46
C ASN A 89 7.54 -26.25 -3.73
N GLY A 90 6.36 -26.81 -3.56
CA GLY A 90 6.13 -28.11 -2.89
C GLY A 90 6.09 -28.03 -1.35
N ALA A 91 6.27 -26.87 -0.76
CA ALA A 91 6.10 -26.70 0.69
C ALA A 91 4.64 -26.91 1.10
N ILE A 92 4.41 -27.48 2.28
CA ILE A 92 3.08 -27.64 2.86
C ILE A 92 3.10 -27.02 4.25
N LYS A 93 2.14 -26.13 4.52
CA LYS A 93 1.99 -25.43 5.80
C LYS A 93 0.53 -25.31 6.20
N ASN A 94 0.28 -25.19 7.50
CA ASN A 94 -1.07 -24.86 7.97
C ASN A 94 -1.22 -23.36 8.19
N VAL A 95 -2.25 -22.77 7.57
CA VAL A 95 -2.59 -21.35 7.64
C VAL A 95 -4.01 -21.11 8.15
N ALA A 96 -4.64 -22.12 8.77
CA ALA A 96 -6.02 -22.08 9.25
C ALA A 96 -6.35 -20.90 10.19
N GLN A 97 -5.34 -20.39 10.90
CA GLN A 97 -5.51 -19.26 11.83
C GLN A 97 -5.18 -17.89 11.20
N ARG A 98 -4.74 -17.86 9.95
CA ARG A 98 -4.40 -16.62 9.28
C ARG A 98 -5.67 -15.88 8.86
N LYS A 99 -5.75 -14.58 9.19
CA LYS A 99 -6.93 -13.73 8.93
C LYS A 99 -7.31 -13.73 7.44
N TYR A 100 -6.35 -13.62 6.53
CA TYR A 100 -6.60 -13.62 5.09
C TYR A 100 -7.31 -14.91 4.62
N PHE A 101 -6.95 -16.06 5.15
CA PHE A 101 -7.60 -17.33 4.85
C PHE A 101 -9.02 -17.39 5.42
N LEU A 102 -9.18 -17.00 6.69
CA LEU A 102 -10.49 -17.00 7.34
C LEU A 102 -11.51 -16.11 6.62
N GLU A 103 -11.07 -14.96 6.09
CA GLU A 103 -11.94 -14.07 5.32
C GLU A 103 -12.22 -14.64 3.92
N ALA A 104 -11.23 -15.26 3.26
CA ALA A 104 -11.44 -15.96 1.99
C ALA A 104 -12.47 -17.08 2.14
N MET A 105 -12.45 -17.84 3.22
CA MET A 105 -13.46 -18.88 3.51
C MET A 105 -14.84 -18.34 3.81
N LYS A 106 -14.99 -17.03 4.09
CA LYS A 106 -16.29 -16.32 4.13
C LYS A 106 -16.72 -15.78 2.76
N GLY A 107 -15.90 -16.00 1.74
CA GLY A 107 -16.17 -15.58 0.37
C GLY A 107 -15.66 -14.20 0.00
N GLN A 108 -14.77 -13.62 0.80
CA GLN A 108 -14.21 -12.30 0.59
C GLN A 108 -12.78 -12.39 0.02
N ALA A 109 -12.53 -11.69 -1.08
CA ALA A 109 -11.16 -11.46 -1.52
C ALA A 109 -10.44 -10.54 -0.50
N THR A 110 -9.21 -10.88 -0.14
CA THR A 110 -8.49 -10.19 0.94
C THR A 110 -7.05 -9.84 0.56
N LEU A 111 -6.55 -8.76 1.14
CA LEU A 111 -5.15 -8.40 1.18
C LEU A 111 -4.72 -8.46 2.66
N SER A 112 -3.66 -9.18 2.98
CA SER A 112 -3.17 -9.21 4.36
C SER A 112 -2.42 -7.91 4.70
N ASP A 113 -2.37 -7.56 5.98
CA ASP A 113 -1.28 -6.71 6.47
C ASP A 113 0.04 -7.48 6.33
N PRO A 114 1.22 -6.81 6.39
CA PRO A 114 2.50 -7.50 6.38
C PRO A 114 2.55 -8.59 7.45
N LEU A 115 3.06 -9.74 7.08
CA LEU A 115 3.20 -10.87 7.99
C LEU A 115 4.43 -11.70 7.65
N ASP A 116 4.99 -12.35 8.66
CA ASP A 116 6.08 -13.27 8.46
C ASP A 116 5.60 -14.54 7.78
N SER A 117 6.26 -14.87 6.69
CA SER A 117 5.99 -16.07 5.92
C SER A 117 6.23 -17.32 6.76
N SER A 118 5.33 -18.27 6.68
CA SER A 118 5.48 -19.58 7.33
C SER A 118 6.54 -20.46 6.69
N ILE A 119 7.08 -20.06 5.53
CA ILE A 119 8.08 -20.83 4.77
C ILE A 119 9.51 -20.43 5.17
N ASP A 120 9.81 -19.12 5.17
CA ASP A 120 11.18 -18.59 5.21
C ASP A 120 11.35 -17.38 6.14
N GLN A 121 10.31 -16.98 6.87
CA GLN A 121 10.28 -15.85 7.80
C GLN A 121 10.43 -14.48 7.12
N GLU A 122 10.40 -14.39 5.80
CA GLU A 122 10.38 -13.11 5.11
C GLU A 122 9.02 -12.41 5.26
N THR A 123 9.04 -11.09 5.37
CA THR A 123 7.80 -10.30 5.48
C THR A 123 7.12 -10.21 4.11
N ARG A 124 5.87 -10.65 4.06
CA ARG A 124 5.04 -10.67 2.84
C ARG A 124 3.65 -10.11 3.08
N VAL A 125 3.07 -9.67 1.98
CA VAL A 125 1.65 -9.32 1.87
C VAL A 125 0.99 -10.38 0.98
N ILE A 126 -0.15 -10.90 1.41
CA ILE A 126 -0.86 -11.99 0.74
C ILE A 126 -2.16 -11.47 0.14
N LEU A 127 -2.33 -11.61 -1.18
CA LEU A 127 -3.64 -11.56 -1.83
C LEU A 127 -4.25 -12.96 -1.76
N CYS A 128 -5.48 -13.07 -1.27
CA CYS A 128 -6.15 -14.34 -1.13
C CYS A 128 -7.60 -14.25 -1.61
N VAL A 129 -8.01 -15.20 -2.43
CA VAL A 129 -9.35 -15.27 -3.00
C VAL A 129 -9.97 -16.65 -2.75
N PRO A 130 -11.30 -16.75 -2.57
CA PRO A 130 -11.97 -18.04 -2.43
C PRO A 130 -11.96 -18.82 -3.75
N VAL A 131 -11.75 -20.12 -3.68
CA VAL A 131 -12.01 -21.06 -4.78
C VAL A 131 -13.39 -21.67 -4.59
N ARG A 132 -14.25 -21.58 -5.60
CA ARG A 132 -15.65 -22.01 -5.54
C ARG A 132 -15.94 -23.09 -6.56
N CYS A 133 -16.57 -24.18 -6.12
CA CYS A 133 -17.13 -25.19 -6.98
C CYS A 133 -18.64 -25.26 -6.74
N ASN A 134 -19.48 -25.06 -7.77
CA ASN A 134 -20.94 -25.05 -7.66
C ASN A 134 -21.46 -24.16 -6.49
N ASP A 135 -20.99 -22.91 -6.43
CA ASP A 135 -21.31 -21.91 -5.40
C ASP A 135 -20.81 -22.25 -3.98
N ARG A 136 -20.16 -23.38 -3.79
CA ARG A 136 -19.55 -23.73 -2.50
C ARG A 136 -18.07 -23.39 -2.48
N ILE A 137 -17.63 -22.75 -1.41
CA ILE A 137 -16.19 -22.51 -1.20
C ILE A 137 -15.55 -23.83 -0.82
N ILE A 138 -14.60 -24.29 -1.65
CA ILE A 138 -13.86 -25.54 -1.45
C ILE A 138 -12.44 -25.30 -0.92
N GLY A 139 -12.00 -24.03 -0.89
CA GLY A 139 -10.71 -23.60 -0.40
C GLY A 139 -10.40 -22.18 -0.85
N ALA A 140 -9.11 -21.86 -0.93
CA ALA A 140 -8.66 -20.54 -1.33
C ALA A 140 -7.40 -20.61 -2.21
N LEU A 141 -7.20 -19.60 -3.05
CA LEU A 141 -5.98 -19.36 -3.82
C LEU A 141 -5.28 -18.11 -3.27
N GLY A 142 -4.00 -18.23 -2.91
CA GLY A 142 -3.18 -17.15 -2.42
C GLY A 142 -2.01 -16.83 -3.36
N GLY A 143 -1.71 -15.53 -3.51
CA GLY A 143 -0.49 -15.02 -4.12
C GLY A 143 0.19 -14.04 -3.18
N SER A 144 1.52 -14.14 -3.03
CA SER A 144 2.26 -13.29 -2.11
C SER A 144 3.27 -12.39 -2.82
N TYR A 145 3.42 -11.19 -2.30
CA TYR A 145 4.49 -10.25 -2.65
C TYR A 145 5.38 -10.01 -1.44
N ASN A 146 6.69 -9.95 -1.64
CA ASN A 146 7.54 -9.28 -0.66
C ASN A 146 7.29 -7.77 -0.74
N VAL A 147 7.71 -7.04 0.30
CA VAL A 147 7.44 -5.61 0.42
C VAL A 147 8.10 -4.76 -0.68
N THR A 148 9.23 -5.20 -1.24
CA THR A 148 9.89 -4.52 -2.36
C THR A 148 9.08 -4.68 -3.65
N ALA A 149 8.65 -5.90 -3.98
CA ALA A 149 7.81 -6.17 -5.15
C ALA A 149 6.46 -5.44 -5.03
N LEU A 150 5.87 -5.39 -3.83
CA LEU A 150 4.66 -4.63 -3.56
C LEU A 150 4.86 -3.13 -3.85
N SER A 151 5.98 -2.55 -3.39
CA SER A 151 6.30 -1.13 -3.64
C SER A 151 6.44 -0.86 -5.13
N GLN A 152 7.22 -1.67 -5.84
CA GLN A 152 7.39 -1.55 -7.29
C GLN A 152 6.05 -1.66 -8.03
N MET A 153 5.22 -2.62 -7.66
CA MET A 153 3.91 -2.81 -8.26
C MET A 153 2.99 -1.60 -8.06
N LEU A 154 2.95 -1.04 -6.84
CA LEU A 154 1.99 0.01 -6.50
C LEU A 154 2.42 1.41 -6.92
N PHE A 155 3.73 1.64 -7.07
CA PHE A 155 4.28 2.97 -7.35
C PHE A 155 4.94 3.10 -8.73
N ASN A 156 4.94 2.05 -9.54
CA ASN A 156 5.55 2.13 -10.87
C ASN A 156 4.87 3.23 -11.71
N ASP A 157 5.70 4.05 -12.39
CA ASP A 157 5.26 5.11 -13.29
C ASP A 157 4.45 6.29 -12.70
N ILE A 158 4.44 6.47 -11.35
CA ILE A 158 3.59 7.52 -10.75
C ILE A 158 4.33 8.84 -10.50
N PHE A 159 5.67 8.87 -10.45
CA PHE A 159 6.36 9.99 -9.80
C PHE A 159 7.20 10.89 -10.67
N ASP A 160 6.97 12.20 -10.45
CA ASP A 160 7.91 13.30 -10.69
C ASP A 160 8.99 13.26 -9.59
N ASP A 161 10.26 13.44 -9.94
CA ASP A 161 11.46 13.25 -9.10
C ASP A 161 11.55 14.12 -7.80
N ALA A 162 10.50 14.86 -7.47
CA ALA A 162 10.56 15.89 -6.42
C ALA A 162 10.15 15.42 -5.02
N GLY A 163 9.50 14.26 -4.88
CA GLY A 163 8.96 13.76 -3.61
C GLY A 163 9.12 12.26 -3.45
N TYR A 164 8.53 11.73 -2.39
CA TYR A 164 8.43 10.28 -2.17
C TYR A 164 7.06 9.91 -1.59
N SER A 165 6.68 8.66 -1.77
CA SER A 165 5.40 8.14 -1.28
C SER A 165 5.57 6.95 -0.39
N LEU A 166 4.61 6.80 0.52
CA LEU A 166 4.56 5.72 1.50
C LEU A 166 3.17 5.11 1.50
N ILE A 167 3.08 3.80 1.68
CA ILE A 167 1.88 3.15 2.19
C ILE A 167 2.14 2.74 3.64
N VAL A 168 1.22 3.10 4.50
CA VAL A 168 1.36 2.97 5.95
C VAL A 168 0.11 2.31 6.51
N THR A 169 0.25 1.36 7.41
CA THR A 169 -0.90 0.80 8.14
C THR A 169 -1.52 1.88 9.04
N LYS A 170 -2.74 1.66 9.49
CA LYS A 170 -3.39 2.59 10.45
C LYS A 170 -2.64 2.69 11.79
N GLU A 171 -1.83 1.70 12.13
CA GLU A 171 -0.97 1.67 13.31
C GLU A 171 0.31 2.47 13.13
N GLY A 172 0.74 2.74 11.90
CA GLY A 172 1.93 3.53 11.58
C GLY A 172 3.06 2.75 10.90
N GLU A 173 2.91 1.44 10.69
CA GLU A 173 3.94 0.63 10.04
C GLU A 173 4.04 0.95 8.54
N ILE A 174 5.25 1.26 8.06
CA ILE A 174 5.54 1.51 6.65
C ILE A 174 5.69 0.17 5.92
N ILE A 175 4.78 -0.09 4.99
CA ILE A 175 4.70 -1.36 4.26
C ILE A 175 5.13 -1.28 2.79
N ALA A 176 5.11 -0.08 2.21
CA ALA A 176 5.59 0.17 0.86
C ALA A 176 6.09 1.61 0.77
N TYR A 177 7.09 1.86 -0.06
CA TYR A 177 7.55 3.21 -0.35
C TYR A 177 8.22 3.29 -1.72
N ASP A 178 8.21 4.50 -2.29
CA ASP A 178 8.94 4.85 -3.49
C ASP A 178 9.58 6.23 -3.32
N GLY A 179 10.80 6.37 -3.84
CA GLY A 179 11.64 7.53 -3.63
C GLY A 179 12.41 7.50 -2.29
N GLU A 180 13.42 8.33 -2.16
CA GLU A 180 14.24 8.42 -0.95
C GLU A 180 14.18 9.82 -0.34
N PRO A 181 13.83 9.94 0.95
CA PRO A 181 13.96 11.20 1.64
C PRO A 181 15.43 11.58 1.80
N SER A 182 15.76 12.82 1.49
CA SER A 182 17.14 13.35 1.57
C SER A 182 17.72 13.41 2.99
N TYR A 183 16.94 13.16 4.03
CA TYR A 183 17.31 13.41 5.43
C TYR A 183 17.11 12.20 6.37
N HIS A 184 16.48 11.13 5.89
CA HIS A 184 16.24 9.93 6.68
C HIS A 184 16.07 8.72 5.76
N LYS A 185 16.79 7.66 6.04
CA LYS A 185 16.58 6.40 5.33
C LYS A 185 15.31 5.74 5.87
N ILE A 186 14.38 5.45 4.98
CA ILE A 186 13.16 4.71 5.29
C ILE A 186 13.44 3.22 5.09
N THR A 187 12.95 2.43 6.03
CA THR A 187 13.02 0.97 5.98
C THR A 187 11.62 0.39 6.17
N TYR A 188 11.33 -0.73 5.53
CA TYR A 188 10.09 -1.47 5.76
C TYR A 188 9.97 -1.87 7.24
N GLY A 189 8.79 -1.69 7.81
CA GLY A 189 8.53 -1.93 9.22
C GLY A 189 8.82 -0.72 10.13
N ASP A 190 9.43 0.37 9.62
CA ASP A 190 9.58 1.60 10.39
C ASP A 190 8.21 2.16 10.78
N ASP A 191 8.11 2.77 11.96
CA ASP A 191 6.90 3.47 12.40
C ASP A 191 6.91 4.92 11.90
N PHE A 192 5.95 5.25 11.03
CA PHE A 192 5.74 6.58 10.47
C PHE A 192 5.63 7.68 11.54
N PHE A 193 4.98 7.38 12.67
CA PHE A 193 4.79 8.36 13.74
C PHE A 193 6.09 8.56 14.52
N ASP A 194 6.86 7.48 14.72
CA ASP A 194 8.15 7.54 15.41
C ASP A 194 9.20 8.30 14.61
N ILE A 195 9.31 8.08 13.32
CA ILE A 195 10.25 8.83 12.47
C ILE A 195 9.89 10.32 12.36
N ASN A 196 8.65 10.69 12.67
CA ASN A 196 8.17 12.08 12.63
C ASN A 196 7.97 12.72 14.01
N LYS A 197 8.19 12.01 15.13
CA LYS A 197 7.85 12.49 16.48
C LYS A 197 8.63 13.74 16.91
N ASP A 198 9.89 13.83 16.51
CA ASP A 198 10.79 14.93 16.90
C ASP A 198 10.77 16.11 15.92
N ARG A 199 9.91 16.06 14.89
CA ARG A 199 9.83 17.09 13.88
C ARG A 199 8.89 18.20 14.31
N THR A 200 9.29 19.44 14.04
CA THR A 200 8.46 20.60 14.32
C THR A 200 7.30 20.66 13.35
N LEU A 201 6.09 20.49 13.86
CA LEU A 201 4.86 20.71 13.09
C LEU A 201 4.62 22.21 12.92
N LEU A 202 4.57 22.64 11.65
CA LEU A 202 4.32 24.04 11.26
C LEU A 202 2.83 24.32 11.02
N SER A 203 2.01 23.27 10.96
CA SER A 203 0.57 23.33 10.90
C SER A 203 -0.03 23.31 12.31
N LYS A 204 -1.30 23.71 12.43
CA LYS A 204 -2.05 23.63 13.71
C LYS A 204 -2.31 22.21 14.18
N ASN A 205 -2.07 21.22 13.33
CA ASN A 205 -2.25 19.80 13.63
C ASN A 205 -1.04 19.26 14.38
N SER A 206 -1.24 18.39 15.34
CA SER A 206 -0.20 17.65 16.03
C SER A 206 -0.06 16.25 15.42
N ILE A 207 1.07 15.57 15.64
CA ILE A 207 1.25 14.17 15.22
C ILE A 207 0.16 13.26 15.84
N VAL A 208 -0.36 13.63 17.02
CA VAL A 208 -1.46 12.93 17.66
C VAL A 208 -2.75 13.02 16.82
N ASN A 209 -2.99 14.18 16.16
CA ASN A 209 -4.12 14.35 15.27
C ASN A 209 -3.94 13.52 13.99
N VAL A 210 -2.73 13.47 13.43
CA VAL A 210 -2.42 12.60 12.28
C VAL A 210 -2.69 11.13 12.63
N LYS A 211 -2.28 10.69 13.82
CA LYS A 211 -2.57 9.31 14.29
C LYS A 211 -4.08 9.05 14.43
N LYS A 212 -4.85 10.04 14.86
CA LYS A 212 -6.32 9.94 14.89
C LYS A 212 -6.92 9.87 13.49
N ASP A 213 -6.41 10.68 12.56
CA ASP A 213 -6.84 10.66 11.16
C ASP A 213 -6.58 9.30 10.52
N PHE A 214 -5.38 8.72 10.72
CA PHE A 214 -5.06 7.37 10.23
C PHE A 214 -6.01 6.31 10.81
N SER A 215 -6.26 6.37 12.12
CA SER A 215 -7.18 5.42 12.77
C SER A 215 -8.63 5.56 12.26
N ALA A 216 -9.04 6.76 11.85
CA ALA A 216 -10.37 7.05 11.32
C ALA A 216 -10.45 6.93 9.78
N GLY A 217 -9.31 6.81 9.10
CA GLY A 217 -9.24 6.82 7.63
C GLY A 217 -9.58 8.19 7.02
N ASN A 218 -9.25 9.27 7.73
CA ASN A 218 -9.46 10.64 7.27
C ASN A 218 -8.29 11.12 6.43
N ASP A 219 -8.61 11.91 5.42
CA ASP A 219 -7.63 12.61 4.61
C ASP A 219 -7.04 13.80 5.37
N GLY A 220 -5.81 14.16 5.03
CA GLY A 220 -5.20 15.33 5.63
C GLY A 220 -3.95 15.82 4.92
N LEU A 221 -3.49 16.97 5.43
CA LEU A 221 -2.23 17.57 5.01
C LEU A 221 -1.60 18.26 6.20
N ILE A 222 -0.32 17.98 6.40
CA ILE A 222 0.49 18.66 7.41
C ILE A 222 1.73 19.27 6.76
N LYS A 223 2.26 20.28 7.41
CA LYS A 223 3.55 20.89 7.10
C LYS A 223 4.48 20.66 8.27
N ILE A 224 5.62 20.05 7.99
CA ILE A 224 6.64 19.73 9.01
C ILE A 224 7.96 20.41 8.69
N ARG A 225 8.80 20.56 9.70
CA ARG A 225 10.18 21.00 9.59
C ARG A 225 11.10 19.90 10.12
N THR A 226 12.06 19.48 9.30
CA THR A 226 12.98 18.38 9.63
C THR A 226 14.19 18.81 10.44
N ASP A 227 14.55 20.12 10.35
CA ASP A 227 15.61 20.73 11.12
C ASP A 227 15.29 22.21 11.42
N SER A 228 16.22 22.97 12.01
CA SER A 228 16.03 24.39 12.26
C SER A 228 16.07 25.27 11.00
N ASN A 229 16.39 24.71 9.84
CA ASN A 229 16.46 25.43 8.58
C ASN A 229 15.10 25.40 7.86
N LYS A 230 14.55 26.58 7.48
CA LYS A 230 13.29 26.69 6.72
C LYS A 230 13.30 25.98 5.37
N LYS A 231 14.49 25.70 4.79
CA LYS A 231 14.63 24.94 3.54
C LYS A 231 14.29 23.46 3.70
N SER A 232 14.23 22.96 4.92
CA SER A 232 13.82 21.60 5.24
C SER A 232 12.33 21.42 5.47
N ASP A 233 11.52 22.46 5.25
CA ASP A 233 10.07 22.37 5.37
C ASP A 233 9.50 21.43 4.31
N GLN A 234 8.60 20.54 4.73
CA GLN A 234 7.94 19.57 3.85
C GLN A 234 6.43 19.59 4.06
N TYR A 235 5.71 19.28 3.00
CA TYR A 235 4.32 18.85 3.07
C TYR A 235 4.24 17.34 3.15
N ILE A 236 3.31 16.85 3.96
CA ILE A 236 2.84 15.45 3.94
C ILE A 236 1.33 15.51 3.71
N ALA A 237 0.91 15.08 2.54
CA ALA A 237 -0.50 14.83 2.25
C ALA A 237 -0.77 13.34 2.43
N TYR A 238 -1.92 13.00 3.00
CA TYR A 238 -2.30 11.62 3.22
C TYR A 238 -3.79 11.41 2.96
N THR A 239 -4.12 10.22 2.47
CA THR A 239 -5.49 9.77 2.23
C THR A 239 -5.59 8.26 2.45
N ARG A 240 -6.80 7.76 2.61
CA ARG A 240 -7.05 6.32 2.73
C ARG A 240 -6.86 5.63 1.38
N LEU A 241 -6.19 4.48 1.36
CA LEU A 241 -6.04 3.67 0.15
C LEU A 241 -7.33 2.96 -0.29
N GLY A 242 -8.35 2.91 0.56
CA GLY A 242 -9.61 2.22 0.27
C GLY A 242 -9.57 0.70 0.49
N MET A 243 -8.43 0.16 0.90
CA MET A 243 -8.23 -1.26 1.19
C MET A 243 -7.45 -1.42 2.50
N ASN A 244 -7.79 -2.40 3.33
CA ASN A 244 -7.15 -2.74 4.63
C ASN A 244 -7.01 -1.60 5.64
N ASN A 245 -7.71 -0.49 5.46
CA ASN A 245 -7.50 0.74 6.23
C ASN A 245 -6.06 1.28 6.15
N TRP A 246 -5.34 0.96 5.07
CA TRP A 246 -4.04 1.54 4.79
C TRP A 246 -4.18 2.99 4.36
N MET A 247 -3.16 3.77 4.69
CA MET A 247 -3.02 5.16 4.29
C MET A 247 -1.92 5.27 3.25
N ILE A 248 -2.14 6.07 2.22
CA ILE A 248 -1.08 6.51 1.32
C ILE A 248 -0.67 7.92 1.70
N CYS A 249 0.63 8.16 1.80
CA CYS A 249 1.21 9.46 2.11
C CYS A 249 2.11 9.90 0.95
N TYR A 250 2.00 11.17 0.57
CA TYR A 250 2.93 11.81 -0.36
C TYR A 250 3.67 12.93 0.34
N VAL A 251 4.99 12.88 0.28
CA VAL A 251 5.89 13.81 0.97
C VAL A 251 6.74 14.54 -0.05
N ILE A 252 6.78 15.88 0.03
CA ILE A 252 7.54 16.72 -0.88
C ILE A 252 8.11 17.94 -0.14
N PRO A 253 9.33 18.42 -0.49
CA PRO A 253 9.81 19.71 -0.03
C PRO A 253 8.86 20.84 -0.42
N VAL A 254 8.64 21.80 0.49
CA VAL A 254 7.75 22.95 0.23
C VAL A 254 8.24 23.77 -0.96
N SER A 255 9.57 23.90 -1.13
CA SER A 255 10.18 24.59 -2.28
C SER A 255 9.75 23.97 -3.60
N ASP A 256 9.74 22.65 -3.70
CA ASP A 256 9.46 21.92 -4.93
C ASP A 256 7.97 21.93 -5.25
N ALA A 257 7.13 21.74 -4.21
CA ALA A 257 5.69 21.92 -4.35
C ALA A 257 5.30 23.33 -4.85
N GLN A 258 6.00 24.37 -4.40
CA GLN A 258 5.76 25.75 -4.83
C GLN A 258 6.30 26.03 -6.25
N ASN A 259 7.43 25.46 -6.62
CA ASN A 259 8.04 25.62 -7.94
C ASN A 259 7.18 24.97 -9.04
N SER A 260 6.68 23.78 -8.83
CA SER A 260 5.80 23.07 -9.78
C SER A 260 4.56 23.91 -10.18
N TYR A 261 4.13 24.86 -9.33
CA TYR A 261 3.02 25.76 -9.63
C TYR A 261 3.41 27.12 -10.19
N SER A 262 4.67 27.54 -10.07
CA SER A 262 5.13 28.80 -10.64
C SER A 262 5.26 28.72 -12.19
N PHE A 263 5.53 27.53 -12.73
CA PHE A 263 5.66 27.30 -14.18
C PHE A 263 4.33 27.30 -14.96
N ILE A 264 3.20 27.13 -14.30
CA ILE A 264 1.87 27.12 -14.96
C ILE A 264 1.44 28.55 -15.37
N LYS A 265 2.18 29.60 -15.02
CA LYS A 265 1.87 31.01 -15.31
C LYS A 265 2.85 31.74 -16.20
N SER A 266 3.79 31.08 -16.86
CA SER A 266 4.65 31.71 -17.85
C SER A 266 4.15 31.50 -19.29
#